data_01024e5325be052d2155881e4fb3a1f3
#
_entry.id   01024e5325be052d2155881e4fb3a1f3
#
_cell.length_a   1.000
_cell.length_b   1.000
_cell.length_c   1.000
_cell.angle_alpha   90.00
_cell.angle_beta   90.00
_cell.angle_gamma   90.00
#
_symmetry.space_group_name_H-M   'P 1'
#
loop_
_entity.id
_entity.type
_entity.pdbx_description
1 polymer ?
#
loop_
_entity_poly.entity_id
_entity_poly.type
_entity_poly.pdbx_seq_one_letter_code
_entity_poly.pdbx_strand_id
1 'polypeptide(L)'
;MITRKTGFTIEADIHGMTVREAKQALEKLITSADNSVKEIDVIHGYTGGQALQNLVRKDLKHKRIAGRILSLNQGVTTIKLNPK
;
A
#
# COMPACT_ATOMS: atom_id res chain seq x y z
N MET A 1 11.20 -3.33 0.63
CA MET A 1 9.90 -3.14 1.32
C MET A 1 9.87 -4.04 2.54
N ILE A 2 9.51 -3.49 3.66
CA ILE A 2 9.37 -4.23 4.91
C ILE A 2 7.89 -4.42 5.17
N THR A 3 7.47 -5.67 5.44
CA THR A 3 6.07 -5.97 5.67
C THR A 3 5.87 -6.65 7.02
N ARG A 4 4.71 -6.43 7.62
CA ARG A 4 4.30 -7.10 8.84
C ARG A 4 2.80 -7.37 8.78
N LYS A 5 2.41 -8.62 9.00
CA LYS A 5 1.00 -9.00 9.02
C LYS A 5 0.49 -9.00 10.46
N THR A 6 -0.65 -8.36 10.68
CA THR A 6 -1.34 -8.35 11.97
C THR A 6 -2.85 -8.54 11.70
N GLY A 7 -3.39 -9.69 12.10
CA GLY A 7 -4.79 -10.01 11.84
C GLY A 7 -5.09 -10.02 10.35
N PHE A 8 -5.99 -9.16 9.91
CA PHE A 8 -6.41 -9.07 8.50
C PHE A 8 -5.68 -7.94 7.74
N THR A 9 -4.66 -7.35 8.34
CA THR A 9 -3.95 -6.19 7.79
C THR A 9 -2.48 -6.52 7.58
N ILE A 10 -1.94 -6.11 6.44
CA ILE A 10 -0.49 -6.10 6.21
C ILE A 10 -0.03 -4.66 6.25
N GLU A 11 0.98 -4.37 7.08
CA GLU A 11 1.70 -3.11 6.98
C GLU A 11 2.81 -3.26 5.95
N ALA A 12 2.91 -2.32 5.03
CA ALA A 12 3.95 -2.34 4.00
C ALA A 12 4.68 -0.99 4.01
N ASP A 13 5.93 -1.01 4.42
CA ASP A 13 6.74 0.20 4.51
C ASP A 13 7.55 0.36 3.23
N ILE A 14 7.23 1.38 2.45
CA ILE A 14 7.88 1.68 1.19
C ILE A 14 8.66 3.01 1.22
N HIS A 15 8.73 3.67 2.37
CA HIS A 15 9.42 4.97 2.42
C HIS A 15 10.87 4.81 1.99
N GLY A 16 11.38 5.80 1.26
CA GLY A 16 12.75 5.75 0.73
C GLY A 16 12.91 4.95 -0.56
N MET A 17 11.90 4.20 -0.99
CA MET A 17 11.95 3.48 -2.26
C MET A 17 11.66 4.42 -3.43
N THR A 18 12.15 4.08 -4.62
CA THR A 18 11.71 4.79 -5.83
C THR A 18 10.26 4.42 -6.13
N VAL A 19 9.58 5.28 -6.89
CA VAL A 19 8.20 5.00 -7.32
C VAL A 19 8.12 3.68 -8.07
N ARG A 20 9.09 3.42 -8.96
CA ARG A 20 9.12 2.19 -9.75
C ARG A 20 9.26 0.96 -8.87
N GLU A 21 10.20 0.99 -7.92
CA GLU A 21 10.41 -0.12 -6.99
C GLU A 21 9.16 -0.37 -6.14
N ALA A 22 8.59 0.71 -5.60
CA ALA A 22 7.41 0.63 -4.75
C ALA A 22 6.21 0.08 -5.51
N LYS A 23 6.02 0.53 -6.74
CA LYS A 23 4.91 0.05 -7.58
C LYS A 23 5.02 -1.45 -7.81
N GLN A 24 6.19 -1.93 -8.22
CA GLN A 24 6.40 -3.35 -8.47
C GLN A 24 6.21 -4.18 -7.20
N ALA A 25 6.75 -3.72 -6.08
CA ALA A 25 6.63 -4.43 -4.81
C ALA A 25 5.19 -4.50 -4.34
N LEU A 26 4.45 -3.41 -4.44
CA LEU A 26 3.04 -3.37 -4.02
C LEU A 26 2.17 -4.22 -4.93
N GLU A 27 2.40 -4.21 -6.23
CA GLU A 27 1.65 -5.05 -7.17
C GLU A 27 1.83 -6.52 -6.83
N LYS A 28 3.05 -6.95 -6.55
CA LYS A 28 3.33 -8.33 -6.15
C LYS A 28 2.66 -8.68 -4.82
N LEU A 29 2.75 -7.77 -3.85
CA LEU A 29 2.13 -7.98 -2.55
C LEU A 29 0.61 -8.15 -2.68
N ILE A 30 -0.03 -7.26 -3.41
CA ILE A 30 -1.48 -7.32 -3.63
C ILE A 30 -1.87 -8.62 -4.34
N THR A 31 -1.10 -9.02 -5.34
CA THR A 31 -1.38 -10.24 -6.09
C THR A 31 -1.25 -11.48 -5.20
N SER A 32 -0.24 -11.51 -4.33
CA SER A 32 0.06 -12.70 -3.52
C SER A 32 -0.69 -12.76 -2.20
N ALA A 33 -1.24 -11.64 -1.71
CA ALA A 33 -1.95 -11.63 -0.44
C ALA A 33 -3.16 -12.55 -0.51
N ASP A 34 -3.30 -13.44 0.50
CA ASP A 34 -4.42 -14.37 0.51
C ASP A 34 -5.73 -13.67 0.88
N ASN A 35 -6.83 -14.41 0.83
CA ASN A 35 -8.15 -13.82 1.02
C ASN A 35 -8.44 -13.40 2.46
N SER A 36 -7.59 -13.79 3.42
CA SER A 36 -7.73 -13.30 4.80
C SER A 36 -7.25 -11.87 4.95
N VAL A 37 -6.43 -11.38 4.00
CA VAL A 37 -5.94 -10.00 4.07
C VAL A 37 -7.00 -9.07 3.50
N LYS A 38 -7.51 -8.18 4.35
CA LYS A 38 -8.56 -7.24 3.97
C LYS A 38 -8.03 -5.85 3.65
N GLU A 39 -6.86 -5.51 4.18
CA GLU A 39 -6.29 -4.17 4.05
C GLU A 39 -4.78 -4.24 3.99
N ILE A 40 -4.20 -3.26 3.29
CA ILE A 40 -2.75 -3.03 3.35
C ILE A 40 -2.55 -1.59 3.78
N ASP A 41 -1.89 -1.40 4.92
CA ASP A 41 -1.51 -0.07 5.39
C ASP A 41 -0.15 0.25 4.81
N VAL A 42 -0.12 1.15 3.84
CA VAL A 42 1.10 1.51 3.15
C VAL A 42 1.73 2.72 3.81
N ILE A 43 2.91 2.54 4.35
CA ILE A 43 3.69 3.61 4.98
C ILE A 43 4.61 4.18 3.90
N HIS A 44 4.21 5.29 3.31
CA HIS A 44 4.96 5.91 2.22
C HIS A 44 5.78 7.12 2.66
N GLY A 45 5.54 7.58 3.89
CA GLY A 45 6.20 8.76 4.41
C GLY A 45 5.52 10.04 3.99
N TYR A 46 5.94 11.12 4.62
CA TYR A 46 5.32 12.43 4.40
C TYR A 46 6.35 13.48 3.98
N THR A 47 7.55 13.42 4.54
CA THR A 47 8.60 14.37 4.22
C THR A 47 9.42 13.86 3.03
N GLY A 48 9.96 14.76 2.22
CA GLY A 48 10.81 14.38 1.11
C GLY A 48 10.11 14.22 -0.22
N GLY A 49 8.86 14.66 -0.33
CA GLY A 49 8.13 14.65 -1.58
C GLY A 49 6.86 13.83 -1.50
N GLN A 50 6.06 13.93 -2.56
CA GLN A 50 4.74 13.30 -2.60
C GLN A 50 4.62 12.22 -3.63
N ALA A 51 5.73 11.80 -4.25
CA ALA A 51 5.69 10.84 -5.36
C ALA A 51 5.15 9.49 -4.91
N LEU A 52 5.61 8.98 -3.76
CA LEU A 52 5.12 7.70 -3.23
C LEU A 52 3.69 7.82 -2.74
N GLN A 53 3.33 8.93 -2.12
CA GLN A 53 1.97 9.18 -1.68
C GLN A 53 1.03 9.18 -2.90
N ASN A 54 1.40 9.88 -3.96
CA ASN A 54 0.60 9.93 -5.18
C ASN A 54 0.47 8.56 -5.83
N LEU A 55 1.56 7.78 -5.82
CA LEU A 55 1.50 6.41 -6.33
C LEU A 55 0.42 5.62 -5.61
N VAL A 56 0.46 5.61 -4.28
CA VAL A 56 -0.46 4.80 -3.47
C VAL A 56 -1.89 5.32 -3.56
N ARG A 57 -2.07 6.64 -3.52
CA ARG A 57 -3.39 7.25 -3.44
C ARG A 57 -4.09 7.39 -4.78
N LYS A 58 -3.32 7.47 -5.89
CA LYS A 58 -3.90 7.79 -7.20
C LYS A 58 -3.47 6.85 -8.31
N ASP A 59 -2.18 6.56 -8.42
CA ASP A 59 -1.63 5.97 -9.64
C ASP A 59 -1.63 4.45 -9.63
N LEU A 60 -1.53 3.83 -8.44
CA LEU A 60 -1.49 2.38 -8.34
C LEU A 60 -2.84 1.78 -8.72
N LYS A 61 -2.83 0.89 -9.70
CA LYS A 61 -4.04 0.24 -10.18
C LYS A 61 -3.89 -1.27 -10.10
N HIS A 62 -4.91 -1.92 -9.59
CA HIS A 62 -4.95 -3.37 -9.48
C HIS A 62 -6.40 -3.79 -9.28
N LYS A 63 -6.79 -4.91 -9.91
CA LYS A 63 -8.18 -5.38 -9.83
C LYS A 63 -8.65 -5.69 -8.41
N ARG A 64 -7.71 -5.99 -7.51
CA ARG A 64 -8.06 -6.28 -6.11
C ARG A 64 -8.19 -5.04 -5.24
N ILE A 65 -7.86 -3.86 -5.74
CA ILE A 65 -8.02 -2.63 -4.97
C ILE A 65 -9.49 -2.24 -4.97
N ALA A 66 -10.13 -2.34 -3.80
CA ALA A 66 -11.53 -1.97 -3.63
C ALA A 66 -11.68 -0.48 -3.35
N GLY A 67 -10.67 0.13 -2.73
CA GLY A 67 -10.71 1.54 -2.39
C GLY A 67 -9.52 1.91 -1.53
N ARG A 68 -9.48 3.16 -1.15
CA ARG A 68 -8.39 3.70 -0.33
C ARG A 68 -8.98 4.51 0.80
N ILE A 69 -8.37 4.41 1.98
CA ILE A 69 -8.74 5.20 3.15
C ILE A 69 -7.54 6.07 3.51
N LEU A 70 -7.76 7.37 3.52
CA LEU A 70 -6.74 8.33 3.91
C LEU A 70 -6.75 8.45 5.43
N SER A 71 -5.59 8.27 6.03
CA SER A 71 -5.41 8.35 7.46
C SER A 71 -5.20 9.80 7.90
N LEU A 72 -5.43 10.07 9.19
CA LEU A 72 -4.98 11.33 9.79
C LEU A 72 -3.45 11.44 9.74
N ASN A 73 -2.76 10.32 9.77
CA ASN A 73 -1.32 10.29 9.53
C ASN A 73 -1.08 10.40 8.03
N GLN A 74 -0.55 11.54 7.60
CA GLN A 74 -0.33 11.82 6.17
C GLN A 74 0.75 10.95 5.54
N GLY A 75 1.52 10.23 6.33
CA GLY A 75 2.52 9.29 5.83
C GLY A 75 2.01 7.89 5.57
N VAL A 76 0.71 7.64 5.79
CA VAL A 76 0.11 6.31 5.66
C VAL A 76 -1.18 6.39 4.84
N THR A 77 -1.38 5.41 3.98
CA THR A 77 -2.64 5.24 3.25
C THR A 77 -3.04 3.78 3.31
N THR A 78 -4.29 3.51 3.64
CA THR A 78 -4.82 2.14 3.68
C THR A 78 -5.43 1.80 2.33
N ILE A 79 -5.01 0.67 1.77
CA ILE A 79 -5.61 0.09 0.57
C ILE A 79 -6.56 -1.01 1.01
N LYS A 80 -7.82 -0.90 0.64
CA LYS A 80 -8.82 -1.94 0.88
C LYS A 80 -8.75 -2.97 -0.24
N LEU A 81 -8.79 -4.25 0.09
CA LEU A 81 -8.68 -5.33 -0.88
C LEU A 81 -9.98 -6.09 -1.04
N ASN A 82 -10.27 -6.43 -2.29
CA ASN A 82 -11.26 -7.44 -2.63
C ASN A 82 -10.61 -8.83 -2.53
N PRO A 83 -11.40 -9.90 -2.31
CA PRO A 83 -10.89 -11.28 -2.41
C PRO A 83 -10.36 -11.56 -3.83
N LYS A 84 -9.51 -12.55 -3.90
CA LYS A 84 -9.01 -13.04 -5.19
C LYS A 84 -10.13 -13.56 -6.08
#